data_63096671692edd61c66b7c4d6ceda0de
#
_entry.id   63096671692edd61c66b7c4d6ceda0de
#
_cell.length_a   1.000
_cell.length_b   1.000
_cell.length_c   1.000
_cell.angle_alpha   90.00
_cell.angle_beta   90.00
_cell.angle_gamma   90.00
#
_symmetry.space_group_name_H-M   'P 1'
#
loop_
_entity.id
_entity.type
_entity.pdbx_description
1 polymer ?
#
loop_
_entity_poly.entity_id
_entity_poly.type
_entity_poly.pdbx_seq_one_letter_code
_entity_poly.pdbx_strand_id
1 'polypeptide(L)'
;MYMTARESLHLTREKASRLIESQAGRIISADRLEKIENRRLTANPDEILAIARAYKCPALINYFCTHDCEIGDEHIREVQPKELSQIAIETLNSLNKLTQVKDRLLEIVEDGVISEDEYEDFHSIKMNLEKIAGAVESL
;
A
#
# COMPACT_ATOMS: atom_id res chain seq x y z
N MET A 1 -7.42 6.58 10.62
CA MET A 1 -6.29 5.62 10.69
C MET A 1 -5.19 6.05 11.68
N TYR A 2 -4.62 7.25 11.60
CA TYR A 2 -3.50 7.70 12.46
C TYR A 2 -3.85 7.67 13.96
N MET A 3 -5.00 8.21 14.36
CA MET A 3 -5.49 8.18 15.74
C MET A 3 -5.66 6.74 16.24
N THR A 4 -6.29 5.89 15.47
CA THR A 4 -6.52 4.47 15.82
C THR A 4 -5.21 3.74 16.07
N ALA A 5 -4.18 3.97 15.23
CA ALA A 5 -2.86 3.37 15.38
C ALA A 5 -2.16 3.82 16.67
N ARG A 6 -2.29 5.09 17.07
CA ARG A 6 -1.78 5.59 18.35
C ARG A 6 -2.52 4.98 19.54
N GLU A 7 -3.83 4.93 19.46
CA GLU A 7 -4.71 4.43 20.53
C GLU A 7 -4.55 2.93 20.76
N SER A 8 -4.29 2.15 19.70
CA SER A 8 -3.99 0.71 19.86
C SER A 8 -2.74 0.44 20.70
N LEU A 9 -1.82 1.42 20.76
CA LEU A 9 -0.62 1.40 21.61
C LEU A 9 -0.86 2.03 23.00
N HIS A 10 -2.08 2.44 23.31
CA HIS A 10 -2.45 3.12 24.55
C HIS A 10 -1.60 4.38 24.85
N LEU A 11 -1.22 5.11 23.79
CA LEU A 11 -0.39 6.32 23.89
C LEU A 11 -1.25 7.58 23.91
N THR A 12 -0.93 8.51 24.83
CA THR A 12 -1.36 9.91 24.67
C THR A 12 -0.54 10.58 23.56
N ARG A 13 -0.97 11.71 23.02
CA ARG A 13 -0.23 12.45 21.98
C ARG A 13 1.15 12.91 22.44
N GLU A 14 1.28 13.30 23.71
CA GLU A 14 2.56 13.67 24.31
C GLU A 14 3.53 12.48 24.37
N LYS A 15 3.03 11.29 24.78
CA LYS A 15 3.84 10.08 24.80
C LYS A 15 4.21 9.64 23.38
N ALA A 16 3.29 9.77 22.44
CA ALA A 16 3.53 9.47 21.03
C ALA A 16 4.59 10.41 20.43
N SER A 17 4.53 11.71 20.70
CA SER A 17 5.54 12.69 20.28
C SER A 17 6.93 12.29 20.73
N ARG A 18 7.10 11.92 22.04
CA ARG A 18 8.38 11.47 22.59
C ARG A 18 8.84 10.14 21.98
N LEU A 19 7.92 9.22 21.73
CA LEU A 19 8.24 7.93 21.09
C LEU A 19 8.76 8.13 19.67
N ILE A 20 8.11 9.00 18.89
CA ILE A 20 8.52 9.32 17.52
C ILE A 20 9.92 9.96 17.52
N GLU A 21 10.15 10.91 18.41
CA GLU A 21 11.46 11.55 18.55
C GLU A 21 12.55 10.52 18.90
N SER A 22 12.30 9.65 19.88
CA SER A 22 13.29 8.67 20.36
C SER A 22 13.59 7.56 19.35
N GLN A 23 12.60 7.11 18.58
CA GLN A 23 12.75 5.96 17.66
C GLN A 23 13.04 6.36 16.22
N ALA A 24 12.54 7.49 15.77
CA ALA A 24 12.67 7.94 14.39
C ALA A 24 13.51 9.22 14.24
N GLY A 25 13.95 9.83 15.35
CA GLY A 25 14.74 11.07 15.33
C GLY A 25 13.98 12.29 14.80
N ARG A 26 12.65 12.21 14.70
CA ARG A 26 11.80 13.29 14.15
C ARG A 26 10.97 13.92 15.26
N ILE A 27 11.05 15.24 15.38
CA ILE A 27 10.24 16.00 16.35
C ILE A 27 8.89 16.33 15.70
N ILE A 28 7.82 15.73 16.23
CA ILE A 28 6.43 16.04 15.87
C ILE A 28 5.68 16.34 17.16
N SER A 29 5.22 17.59 17.33
CA SER A 29 4.55 18.01 18.56
C SER A 29 3.17 17.33 18.74
N ALA A 30 2.68 17.25 19.97
CA ALA A 30 1.36 16.72 20.29
C ALA A 30 0.23 17.50 19.55
N ASP A 31 0.35 18.81 19.43
CA ASP A 31 -0.57 19.69 18.68
C ASP A 31 -0.57 19.34 17.18
N ARG A 32 0.63 19.10 16.60
CA ARG A 32 0.73 18.70 15.20
C ARG A 32 0.14 17.29 14.96
N LEU A 33 0.40 16.35 15.87
CA LEU A 33 -0.24 15.03 15.83
C LEU A 33 -1.75 15.14 15.91
N GLU A 34 -2.30 16.01 16.77
CA GLU A 34 -3.74 16.26 16.86
C GLU A 34 -4.31 16.74 15.53
N LYS A 35 -3.65 17.70 14.89
CA LYS A 35 -4.10 18.26 13.60
C LYS A 35 -4.08 17.22 12.49
N ILE A 36 -3.06 16.35 12.43
CA ILE A 36 -2.95 15.24 11.48
C ILE A 36 -4.06 14.21 11.75
N GLU A 37 -4.25 13.77 12.99
CA GLU A 37 -5.25 12.79 13.39
C GLU A 37 -6.67 13.24 13.09
N ASN A 38 -6.96 14.53 13.26
CA ASN A 38 -8.26 15.13 13.00
C ASN A 38 -8.44 15.65 11.56
N ARG A 39 -7.49 15.32 10.65
CA ARG A 39 -7.50 15.76 9.25
C ARG A 39 -7.59 17.28 9.07
N ARG A 40 -7.12 18.06 10.04
CA ARG A 40 -7.02 19.52 9.93
C ARG A 40 -5.75 19.95 9.22
N LEU A 41 -4.82 19.02 9.03
CA LEU A 41 -3.55 19.23 8.36
C LEU A 41 -3.08 17.92 7.75
N THR A 42 -2.62 17.97 6.51
CA THR A 42 -1.96 16.84 5.86
C THR A 42 -0.54 16.71 6.40
N ALA A 43 -0.15 15.50 6.78
CA ALA A 43 1.21 15.22 7.19
C ALA A 43 2.17 15.25 6.00
N ASN A 44 3.44 15.56 6.25
CA ASN A 44 4.47 15.39 5.24
C ASN A 44 4.89 13.90 5.15
N PRO A 45 5.38 13.42 4.00
CA PRO A 45 5.81 12.03 3.83
C PRO A 45 6.83 11.56 4.88
N ASP A 46 7.77 12.41 5.26
CA ASP A 46 8.78 12.13 6.28
C ASP A 46 8.20 12.03 7.70
N GLU A 47 7.13 12.76 8.00
CA GLU A 47 6.40 12.63 9.26
C GLU A 47 5.67 11.29 9.33
N ILE A 48 5.03 10.88 8.23
CA ILE A 48 4.35 9.58 8.16
C ILE A 48 5.34 8.44 8.31
N LEU A 49 6.50 8.51 7.67
CA LEU A 49 7.57 7.51 7.85
C LEU A 49 8.01 7.40 9.32
N ALA A 50 8.16 8.54 10.00
CA ALA A 50 8.54 8.58 11.41
C ALA A 50 7.45 7.99 12.32
N ILE A 51 6.18 8.36 12.09
CA ILE A 51 5.02 7.84 12.83
C ILE A 51 4.89 6.33 12.61
N ALA A 52 4.94 5.86 11.36
CA ALA A 52 4.79 4.45 11.02
C ALA A 52 5.90 3.59 11.65
N ARG A 53 7.15 4.06 11.66
CA ARG A 53 8.28 3.39 12.32
C ARG A 53 8.10 3.34 13.83
N ALA A 54 7.76 4.47 14.46
CA ALA A 54 7.58 4.56 15.90
C ALA A 54 6.41 3.70 16.40
N TYR A 55 5.33 3.63 15.63
CA TYR A 55 4.17 2.80 15.97
C TYR A 55 4.28 1.35 15.49
N LYS A 56 5.35 0.99 14.75
CA LYS A 56 5.53 -0.31 14.09
C LYS A 56 4.31 -0.70 13.25
N CYS A 57 3.77 0.29 12.54
CA CYS A 57 2.55 0.14 11.75
C CYS A 57 2.80 0.59 10.29
N PRO A 58 3.39 -0.27 9.43
CA PRO A 58 3.68 0.07 8.03
C PRO A 58 2.43 0.39 7.22
N ALA A 59 1.25 -0.10 7.63
CA ALA A 59 -0.02 0.21 6.99
C ALA A 59 -0.35 1.71 6.96
N LEU A 60 0.24 2.52 7.86
CA LEU A 60 0.09 3.99 7.83
C LEU A 60 0.73 4.62 6.59
N ILE A 61 1.80 4.03 6.06
CA ILE A 61 2.48 4.50 4.85
C ILE A 61 1.57 4.28 3.65
N ASN A 62 1.02 3.05 3.51
CA ASN A 62 0.08 2.75 2.43
C ASN A 62 -1.16 3.64 2.52
N TYR A 63 -1.73 3.80 3.71
CA TYR A 63 -2.88 4.69 3.93
C TYR A 63 -2.59 6.13 3.50
N PHE A 64 -1.44 6.69 3.86
CA PHE A 64 -1.04 8.03 3.41
C PHE A 64 -0.94 8.12 1.90
N CYS A 65 -0.27 7.16 1.27
CA CYS A 65 -0.10 7.15 -0.19
C CYS A 65 -1.44 7.07 -0.93
N THR A 66 -2.43 6.33 -0.41
CA THR A 66 -3.71 6.08 -1.08
C THR A 66 -4.83 7.06 -0.70
N HIS A 67 -4.62 7.97 0.27
CA HIS A 67 -5.67 8.87 0.75
C HIS A 67 -5.24 10.33 0.92
N ASP A 68 -3.95 10.57 1.20
CA ASP A 68 -3.45 11.90 1.57
C ASP A 68 -2.39 12.43 0.58
N CYS A 69 -1.95 11.59 -0.39
CA CYS A 69 -0.94 11.90 -1.40
C CYS A 69 -1.54 11.80 -2.82
N GLU A 70 -1.66 12.91 -3.54
CA GLU A 70 -2.22 12.95 -4.90
C GLU A 70 -1.52 11.97 -5.87
N ILE A 71 -0.20 11.88 -5.81
CA ILE A 71 0.57 10.94 -6.65
C ILE A 71 0.27 9.50 -6.26
N GLY A 72 0.20 9.23 -4.95
CA GLY A 72 -0.04 7.90 -4.44
C GLY A 72 -1.47 7.41 -4.70
N ASP A 73 -2.47 8.29 -4.64
CA ASP A 73 -3.86 7.98 -4.95
C ASP A 73 -4.03 7.47 -6.39
N GLU A 74 -3.26 8.01 -7.34
CA GLU A 74 -3.27 7.56 -8.73
C GLU A 74 -2.46 6.28 -8.99
N HIS A 75 -1.36 6.06 -8.24
CA HIS A 75 -0.35 5.05 -8.60
C HIS A 75 -0.18 3.93 -7.58
N ILE A 76 -0.63 4.12 -6.34
CA ILE A 76 -0.46 3.15 -5.26
C ILE A 76 -1.81 2.48 -4.95
N ARG A 77 -1.81 1.15 -4.85
CA ARG A 77 -3.01 0.40 -4.46
C ARG A 77 -3.16 0.35 -2.96
N GLU A 78 -4.40 0.44 -2.51
CA GLU A 78 -4.72 0.22 -1.10
C GLU A 78 -4.52 -1.26 -0.75
N VAL A 79 -3.63 -1.51 0.22
CA VAL A 79 -3.36 -2.86 0.74
C VAL A 79 -4.31 -3.14 1.89
N GLN A 80 -5.18 -4.14 1.71
CA GLN A 80 -6.06 -4.60 2.77
C GLN A 80 -5.35 -5.66 3.64
N PRO A 81 -5.37 -5.53 4.97
CA PRO A 81 -4.85 -6.55 5.86
C PRO A 81 -5.58 -7.88 5.62
N LYS A 82 -4.83 -8.95 5.32
CA LYS A 82 -5.37 -10.29 5.11
C LYS A 82 -4.56 -11.30 5.93
N GLU A 83 -5.18 -12.43 6.23
CA GLU A 83 -4.47 -13.56 6.82
C GLU A 83 -3.47 -14.16 5.82
N LEU A 84 -2.29 -14.56 6.29
CA LEU A 84 -1.23 -15.12 5.44
C LEU A 84 -1.72 -16.30 4.58
N SER A 85 -2.58 -17.15 5.13
CA SER A 85 -3.19 -18.27 4.41
C SER A 85 -4.04 -17.81 3.22
N GLN A 86 -4.80 -16.73 3.39
CA GLN A 86 -5.61 -16.14 2.32
C GLN A 86 -4.73 -15.53 1.23
N ILE A 87 -3.68 -14.80 1.61
CA ILE A 87 -2.71 -14.22 0.66
C ILE A 87 -2.05 -15.34 -0.15
N ALA A 88 -1.61 -16.42 0.51
CA ALA A 88 -0.98 -17.56 -0.16
C ALA A 88 -1.92 -18.22 -1.19
N ILE A 89 -3.18 -18.45 -0.83
CA ILE A 89 -4.18 -19.03 -1.73
C ILE A 89 -4.45 -18.11 -2.93
N GLU A 90 -4.64 -16.83 -2.70
CA GLU A 90 -4.88 -15.84 -3.76
C GLU A 90 -3.67 -15.75 -4.72
N THR A 91 -2.46 -15.76 -4.18
CA THR A 91 -1.21 -15.74 -4.96
C THR A 91 -1.09 -16.99 -5.82
N LEU A 92 -1.29 -18.18 -5.26
CA LEU A 92 -1.22 -19.46 -5.99
C LEU A 92 -2.27 -19.54 -7.10
N ASN A 93 -3.51 -19.10 -6.82
CA ASN A 93 -4.56 -19.05 -7.83
C ASN A 93 -4.22 -18.09 -8.98
N SER A 94 -3.62 -16.96 -8.67
CA SER A 94 -3.21 -15.97 -9.67
C SER A 94 -2.03 -16.48 -10.52
N LEU A 95 -1.05 -17.16 -9.91
CA LEU A 95 0.06 -17.81 -10.62
C LEU A 95 -0.43 -18.92 -11.55
N ASN A 96 -1.37 -19.76 -11.11
CA ASN A 96 -1.97 -20.79 -11.95
C ASN A 96 -2.67 -20.20 -13.17
N LYS A 97 -3.41 -19.10 -13.02
CA LYS A 97 -4.03 -18.40 -14.15
C LYS A 97 -2.99 -17.85 -15.13
N LEU A 98 -1.89 -17.27 -14.62
CA LEU A 98 -0.83 -16.76 -15.47
C LEU A 98 -0.18 -17.88 -16.29
N THR A 99 0.02 -19.07 -15.70
CA THR A 99 0.55 -20.23 -16.42
C THR A 99 -0.35 -20.64 -17.60
N GLN A 100 -1.69 -20.53 -17.44
CA GLN A 100 -2.66 -20.86 -18.50
C GLN A 100 -2.63 -19.87 -19.66
N VAL A 101 -2.29 -18.61 -19.41
CA VAL A 101 -2.31 -17.55 -20.45
C VAL A 101 -0.90 -17.19 -20.95
N LYS A 102 0.13 -17.89 -20.46
CA LYS A 102 1.52 -17.62 -20.82
C LYS A 102 1.76 -17.68 -22.33
N ASP A 103 1.27 -18.75 -22.96
CA ASP A 103 1.51 -18.97 -24.39
C ASP A 103 0.79 -17.90 -25.22
N ARG A 104 -0.43 -17.50 -24.81
CA ARG A 104 -1.15 -16.39 -25.45
C ARG A 104 -0.43 -15.05 -25.31
N LEU A 105 0.18 -14.77 -24.15
CA LEU A 105 0.99 -13.57 -23.96
C LEU A 105 2.21 -13.56 -24.89
N LEU A 106 2.87 -14.71 -25.06
CA LEU A 106 4.01 -14.82 -25.99
C LEU A 106 3.61 -14.57 -27.45
N GLU A 107 2.45 -15.08 -27.88
CA GLU A 107 1.91 -14.80 -29.22
C GLU A 107 1.66 -13.30 -29.43
N ILE A 108 0.98 -12.64 -28.48
CA ILE A 108 0.64 -11.21 -28.56
C ILE A 108 1.90 -10.31 -28.65
N VAL A 109 2.99 -10.69 -27.98
CA VAL A 109 4.20 -9.85 -27.94
C VAL A 109 5.24 -10.23 -29.01
N GLU A 110 5.00 -11.24 -29.86
CA GLU A 110 5.96 -11.78 -30.82
C GLU A 110 6.40 -10.72 -31.84
N ASP A 111 5.47 -9.92 -32.33
CA ASP A 111 5.75 -8.86 -33.31
C ASP A 111 6.00 -7.47 -32.68
N GLY A 112 5.83 -7.35 -31.36
CA GLY A 112 6.02 -6.10 -30.61
C GLY A 112 4.91 -5.07 -30.80
N VAL A 113 3.78 -5.43 -31.40
CA VAL A 113 2.61 -4.56 -31.61
C VAL A 113 1.35 -5.28 -31.13
N ILE A 114 0.55 -4.61 -30.30
CA ILE A 114 -0.73 -5.16 -29.85
C ILE A 114 -1.81 -4.74 -30.85
N SER A 115 -2.36 -5.69 -31.59
CA SER A 115 -3.43 -5.46 -32.54
C SER A 115 -4.79 -5.29 -31.85
N GLU A 116 -5.80 -4.76 -32.59
CA GLU A 116 -7.15 -4.52 -32.00
C GLU A 116 -7.82 -5.80 -31.51
N ASP A 117 -7.62 -6.91 -32.20
CA ASP A 117 -8.17 -8.23 -31.83
C ASP A 117 -7.44 -8.90 -30.64
N GLU A 118 -6.21 -8.47 -30.33
CA GLU A 118 -5.43 -8.93 -29.17
C GLU A 118 -5.65 -8.09 -27.93
N TYR A 119 -6.24 -6.91 -28.06
CA TYR A 119 -6.34 -5.94 -26.98
C TYR A 119 -7.12 -6.49 -25.76
N GLU A 120 -8.21 -7.23 -25.97
CA GLU A 120 -8.99 -7.80 -24.87
C GLU A 120 -8.20 -8.87 -24.11
N ASP A 121 -7.50 -9.76 -24.82
CA ASP A 121 -6.66 -10.79 -24.22
C ASP A 121 -5.52 -10.16 -23.44
N PHE A 122 -4.81 -9.20 -24.04
CA PHE A 122 -3.72 -8.46 -23.40
C PHE A 122 -4.19 -7.73 -22.14
N HIS A 123 -5.35 -7.07 -22.21
CA HIS A 123 -5.93 -6.38 -21.05
C HIS A 123 -6.26 -7.36 -19.92
N SER A 124 -6.83 -8.51 -20.24
CA SER A 124 -7.13 -9.56 -19.26
C SER A 124 -5.87 -10.11 -18.59
N ILE A 125 -4.80 -10.33 -19.38
CA ILE A 125 -3.48 -10.76 -18.87
C ILE A 125 -2.88 -9.68 -17.95
N LYS A 126 -2.90 -8.42 -18.36
CA LYS A 126 -2.45 -7.29 -17.55
C LYS A 126 -3.16 -7.24 -16.20
N MET A 127 -4.49 -7.36 -16.19
CA MET A 127 -5.28 -7.39 -14.95
C MET A 127 -4.91 -8.56 -14.03
N ASN A 128 -4.55 -9.72 -14.59
CA ASN A 128 -4.09 -10.87 -13.78
C ASN A 128 -2.71 -10.60 -13.17
N LEU A 129 -1.78 -10.03 -13.92
CA LEU A 129 -0.45 -9.62 -13.42
C LEU A 129 -0.57 -8.59 -12.29
N GLU A 130 -1.46 -7.62 -12.45
CA GLU A 130 -1.74 -6.62 -11.43
C GLU A 130 -2.31 -7.22 -10.13
N LYS A 131 -3.13 -8.27 -10.21
CA LYS A 131 -3.62 -9.00 -9.03
C LYS A 131 -2.49 -9.74 -8.31
N ILE A 132 -1.55 -10.32 -9.06
CA ILE A 132 -0.36 -10.97 -8.49
C ILE A 132 0.50 -9.94 -7.75
N ALA A 133 0.76 -8.78 -8.38
CA ALA A 133 1.52 -7.72 -7.76
C ALA A 133 0.88 -7.27 -6.43
N GLY A 134 -0.42 -7.02 -6.41
CA GLY A 134 -1.13 -6.65 -5.19
C GLY A 134 -1.12 -7.74 -4.09
N ALA A 135 -1.15 -9.01 -4.47
CA ALA A 135 -1.02 -10.10 -3.50
C ALA A 135 0.38 -10.15 -2.89
N VAL A 136 1.43 -9.95 -3.70
CA VAL A 136 2.83 -9.91 -3.23
C VAL A 136 3.07 -8.71 -2.31
N GLU A 137 2.50 -7.53 -2.62
CA GLU A 137 2.59 -6.34 -1.77
C GLU A 137 1.90 -6.52 -0.41
N SER A 138 0.97 -7.48 -0.32
CA SER A 138 0.23 -7.81 0.92
C SER A 138 0.98 -8.78 1.84
N LEU A 139 2.08 -9.41 1.36
CA LEU A 139 2.95 -10.29 2.15
C LEU A 139 3.83 -9.51 3.13
#